data_ac9c9eb9a6fb9c0a45bf6a55e59393d1
#
_entry.id   ac9c9eb9a6fb9c0a45bf6a55e59393d1
#
_cell.length_a   1.000
_cell.length_b   1.000
_cell.length_c   1.000
_cell.angle_alpha   90.00
_cell.angle_beta   90.00
_cell.angle_gamma   90.00
#
_symmetry.space_group_name_H-M   'P 1'
#
loop_
_entity.id
_entity.type
_entity.pdbx_description
1 polymer ?
#
loop_
_entity_poly.entity_id
_entity_poly.type
_entity_poly.pdbx_seq_one_letter_code
_entity_poly.pdbx_strand_id
1 'polypeptide(L)'
;RNSVVAMGDGRIIPYPIENHAYKFNDRMMKSFINDLIVMARKDNVEPMNFEDFLKQRFGKTLYYEYFQPYNEKIWRKSLADVSLSWLEGKLPMPTLEEIIYNNFNHVEEKQFVHSTFYYEKKDGSQFLANRLAEGLNIHYNMKADKIEKTTMGWKVNGEECDRVIFCGNIKELPAILYGIDIEPYRADIDALEAHGTTTVLCEIEK
;
A
#
# COMPACT_ATOMS: atom_id res chain seq x y z
N ARG A 1 7.61 18.02 -3.99
CA ARG A 1 7.46 17.84 -2.52
C ARG A 1 8.24 16.59 -2.13
N ASN A 2 9.13 16.70 -1.18
CA ASN A 2 9.88 15.57 -0.68
C ASN A 2 9.12 14.99 0.53
N SER A 3 8.91 13.67 0.53
CA SER A 3 8.33 12.96 1.66
C SER A 3 9.34 12.94 2.81
N VAL A 4 8.84 13.00 4.04
CA VAL A 4 9.67 12.95 5.25
C VAL A 4 9.08 11.99 6.28
N VAL A 5 9.93 11.43 7.11
CA VAL A 5 9.57 10.59 8.25
C VAL A 5 9.73 11.44 9.52
N ALA A 6 8.63 11.63 10.24
CA ALA A 6 8.66 12.22 11.57
C ALA A 6 8.89 11.13 12.61
N MET A 7 10.03 11.19 13.28
CA MET A 7 10.40 10.24 14.32
C MET A 7 9.76 10.59 15.65
N GLY A 8 9.57 9.61 16.54
CA GLY A 8 8.95 9.82 17.86
C GLY A 8 9.72 10.78 18.79
N ASP A 9 10.99 11.03 18.51
CA ASP A 9 11.84 11.99 19.24
C ASP A 9 11.87 13.41 18.62
N GLY A 10 10.98 13.67 17.65
CA GLY A 10 10.83 14.97 17.00
C GLY A 10 11.78 15.21 15.81
N ARG A 11 12.68 14.29 15.50
CA ARG A 11 13.53 14.40 14.30
C ARG A 11 12.70 14.21 13.04
N ILE A 12 13.09 14.93 11.99
CA ILE A 12 12.53 14.80 10.65
C ILE A 12 13.62 14.27 9.73
N ILE A 13 13.40 13.09 9.18
CA ILE A 13 14.36 12.40 8.29
C ILE A 13 13.72 12.33 6.91
N PRO A 14 14.45 12.67 5.83
CA PRO A 14 13.93 12.50 4.48
C PRO A 14 13.62 11.02 4.18
N TYR A 15 12.64 10.79 3.32
CA TYR A 15 12.32 9.46 2.81
C TYR A 15 13.09 9.21 1.49
N PRO A 16 13.57 8.00 1.22
CA PRO A 16 13.52 6.80 2.08
C PRO A 16 14.53 6.86 3.22
N ILE A 17 14.11 6.40 4.39
CA ILE A 17 14.85 6.54 5.64
C ILE A 17 16.22 5.83 5.62
N GLU A 18 16.31 4.69 4.95
CA GLU A 18 17.54 3.89 4.82
C GLU A 18 18.68 4.62 4.10
N ASN A 19 18.34 5.56 3.23
CA ASN A 19 19.31 6.36 2.49
C ASN A 19 19.75 7.64 3.22
N HIS A 20 19.13 7.93 4.37
CA HIS A 20 19.36 9.16 5.12
C HIS A 20 19.78 8.87 6.57
N ALA A 21 20.44 7.73 6.81
CA ALA A 21 20.92 7.34 8.13
C ALA A 21 21.93 8.34 8.73
N TYR A 22 22.63 9.12 7.91
CA TYR A 22 23.49 10.21 8.36
C TYR A 22 22.76 11.28 9.21
N LYS A 23 21.42 11.26 9.22
CA LYS A 23 20.58 12.11 10.09
C LYS A 23 20.15 11.43 11.39
N PHE A 24 20.56 10.18 11.61
CA PHE A 24 20.26 9.48 12.86
C PHE A 24 21.05 10.08 14.03
N ASN A 25 20.53 9.87 15.25
CA ASN A 25 21.34 10.13 16.43
C ASN A 25 22.41 9.04 16.61
N ASP A 26 23.41 9.29 17.45
CA ASP A 26 24.54 8.38 17.64
C ASP A 26 24.13 6.96 18.01
N ARG A 27 23.12 6.81 18.88
CA ARG A 27 22.63 5.50 19.29
C ARG A 27 22.07 4.72 18.10
N MET A 28 21.16 5.32 17.36
CA MET A 28 20.52 4.70 16.22
C MET A 28 21.51 4.44 15.09
N MET A 29 22.46 5.37 14.84
CA MET A 29 23.51 5.19 13.84
C MET A 29 24.40 4.01 14.17
N LYS A 30 24.87 3.87 15.42
CA LYS A 30 25.72 2.72 15.83
C LYS A 30 24.99 1.40 15.66
N SER A 31 23.70 1.35 16.05
CA SER A 31 22.88 0.15 15.88
C SER A 31 22.66 -0.19 14.40
N PHE A 32 22.40 0.82 13.57
CA PHE A 32 22.22 0.64 12.13
C PHE A 32 23.49 0.14 11.44
N ILE A 33 24.65 0.71 11.76
CA ILE A 33 25.96 0.22 11.25
C ILE A 33 26.19 -1.24 11.63
N ASN A 34 25.87 -1.62 12.88
CA ASN A 34 25.97 -3.02 13.30
C ASN A 34 25.03 -3.94 12.49
N ASP A 35 23.82 -3.48 12.20
CA ASP A 35 22.88 -4.24 11.35
C ASP A 35 23.46 -4.43 9.93
N LEU A 36 24.03 -3.40 9.31
CA LEU A 36 24.66 -3.49 7.99
C LEU A 36 25.81 -4.52 7.98
N ILE A 37 26.65 -4.53 9.05
CA ILE A 37 27.72 -5.51 9.21
C ILE A 37 27.18 -6.93 9.33
N VAL A 38 26.10 -7.11 10.10
CA VAL A 38 25.44 -8.42 10.24
C VAL A 38 24.84 -8.87 8.93
N MET A 39 24.17 -7.98 8.21
CA MET A 39 23.56 -8.26 6.91
C MET A 39 24.60 -8.67 5.86
N ALA A 40 25.77 -7.98 5.81
CA ALA A 40 26.85 -8.32 4.91
C ALA A 40 27.46 -9.72 5.13
N ARG A 41 27.25 -10.31 6.32
CA ARG A 41 27.82 -11.61 6.70
C ARG A 41 26.82 -12.77 6.63
N LYS A 42 25.53 -12.46 6.41
CA LYS A 42 24.48 -13.47 6.35
C LYS A 42 24.30 -14.01 4.93
N ASP A 43 24.07 -15.32 4.88
CA ASP A 43 23.55 -15.93 3.67
C ASP A 43 22.13 -15.45 3.39
N ASN A 44 21.79 -15.34 2.11
CA ASN A 44 20.43 -15.01 1.69
C ASN A 44 19.50 -16.17 2.03
N VAL A 45 18.62 -15.95 2.99
CA VAL A 45 17.51 -16.86 3.33
C VAL A 45 16.22 -16.23 2.81
N GLU A 46 15.37 -16.99 2.15
CA GLU A 46 14.08 -16.47 1.72
C GLU A 46 13.22 -16.07 2.93
N PRO A 47 12.70 -14.83 2.96
CA PRO A 47 11.85 -14.39 4.05
C PRO A 47 10.48 -15.10 3.99
N MET A 48 9.94 -15.49 5.12
CA MET A 48 8.65 -16.19 5.22
C MET A 48 7.46 -15.24 5.19
N ASN A 49 7.63 -14.01 5.65
CA ASN A 49 6.58 -12.99 5.80
C ASN A 49 7.17 -11.58 5.70
N PHE A 50 6.32 -10.58 5.79
CA PHE A 50 6.74 -9.18 5.62
C PHE A 50 7.66 -8.69 6.75
N GLU A 51 7.50 -9.19 7.97
CA GLU A 51 8.41 -8.89 9.09
C GLU A 51 9.82 -9.38 8.80
N ASP A 52 9.95 -10.67 8.41
CA ASP A 52 11.25 -11.27 8.07
C ASP A 52 11.92 -10.53 6.92
N PHE A 53 11.14 -10.19 5.88
CA PHE A 53 11.62 -9.42 4.75
C PHE A 53 12.22 -8.08 5.17
N LEU A 54 11.50 -7.30 5.97
CA LEU A 54 11.97 -5.99 6.41
C LEU A 54 13.22 -6.09 7.29
N LYS A 55 13.26 -7.06 8.21
CA LYS A 55 14.43 -7.29 9.09
C LYS A 55 15.66 -7.74 8.31
N GLN A 56 15.47 -8.59 7.30
CA GLN A 56 16.57 -9.07 6.47
C GLN A 56 17.10 -7.98 5.53
N ARG A 57 16.20 -7.16 4.98
CA ARG A 57 16.52 -6.17 3.96
C ARG A 57 17.07 -4.86 4.52
N PHE A 58 16.56 -4.41 5.66
CA PHE A 58 16.85 -3.08 6.22
C PHE A 58 17.47 -3.12 7.61
N GLY A 59 17.59 -4.30 8.20
CA GLY A 59 18.13 -4.46 9.55
C GLY A 59 17.08 -4.25 10.65
N LYS A 60 17.41 -4.72 11.85
CA LYS A 60 16.51 -4.65 13.00
C LYS A 60 16.27 -3.23 13.49
N THR A 61 17.28 -2.36 13.40
CA THR A 61 17.16 -0.98 13.85
C THR A 61 16.08 -0.24 13.07
N LEU A 62 16.13 -0.27 11.73
CA LEU A 62 15.10 0.36 10.91
C LEU A 62 13.75 -0.34 11.04
N TYR A 63 13.75 -1.66 11.23
CA TYR A 63 12.53 -2.38 11.46
C TYR A 63 11.78 -1.84 12.69
N TYR A 64 12.41 -1.80 13.85
CA TYR A 64 11.74 -1.40 15.09
C TYR A 64 11.48 0.11 15.21
N GLU A 65 12.40 0.94 14.70
CA GLU A 65 12.29 2.40 14.83
C GLU A 65 11.36 3.04 13.79
N TYR A 66 11.13 2.35 12.65
CA TYR A 66 10.33 2.92 11.57
C TYR A 66 9.36 1.94 10.92
N PHE A 67 9.84 0.83 10.34
CA PHE A 67 9.00 -0.01 9.49
C PHE A 67 7.86 -0.67 10.25
N GLN A 68 8.11 -1.22 11.43
CA GLN A 68 7.09 -1.86 12.24
C GLN A 68 5.99 -0.88 12.64
N PRO A 69 6.24 0.23 13.38
CA PRO A 69 5.18 1.11 13.84
C PRO A 69 4.40 1.75 12.67
N TYR A 70 5.08 2.03 11.55
CA TYR A 70 4.44 2.59 10.37
C TYR A 70 3.52 1.57 9.68
N ASN A 71 4.04 0.37 9.41
CA ASN A 71 3.29 -0.64 8.67
C ASN A 71 2.19 -1.30 9.50
N GLU A 72 2.39 -1.56 10.80
CA GLU A 72 1.33 -2.07 11.67
C GLU A 72 0.16 -1.08 11.79
N LYS A 73 0.43 0.23 11.75
CA LYS A 73 -0.62 1.24 11.66
C LYS A 73 -1.41 1.15 10.37
N ILE A 74 -0.75 0.85 9.24
CA ILE A 74 -1.39 0.69 7.92
C ILE A 74 -2.15 -0.63 7.84
N TRP A 75 -1.49 -1.75 8.16
CA TRP A 75 -2.05 -3.09 8.02
C TRP A 75 -3.00 -3.49 9.13
N ARG A 76 -2.95 -2.82 10.29
CA ARG A 76 -3.76 -3.10 11.47
C ARG A 76 -3.60 -4.52 12.00
N LYS A 77 -2.45 -5.14 11.74
CA LYS A 77 -2.07 -6.48 12.20
C LYS A 77 -0.55 -6.59 12.32
N SER A 78 -0.09 -7.67 12.93
CA SER A 78 1.33 -8.03 12.98
C SER A 78 1.88 -8.21 11.57
N LEU A 79 3.10 -7.74 11.32
CA LEU A 79 3.75 -7.90 10.01
C LEU A 79 4.18 -9.36 9.76
N ALA A 80 4.22 -10.19 10.79
CA ALA A 80 4.40 -11.63 10.67
C ALA A 80 3.21 -12.31 9.95
N ASP A 81 2.01 -11.70 10.03
CA ASP A 81 0.80 -12.18 9.39
C ASP A 81 0.55 -11.56 8.01
N VAL A 82 1.47 -10.74 7.51
CA VAL A 82 1.36 -10.09 6.19
C VAL A 82 2.16 -10.89 5.16
N SER A 83 1.47 -11.36 4.12
CA SER A 83 2.05 -12.08 3.00
C SER A 83 3.02 -11.22 2.19
N LEU A 84 3.97 -11.85 1.49
CA LEU A 84 4.91 -11.19 0.58
C LEU A 84 4.37 -11.02 -0.85
N SER A 85 3.27 -11.67 -1.19
CA SER A 85 2.73 -11.71 -2.55
C SER A 85 2.38 -10.33 -3.15
N TRP A 86 2.15 -9.31 -2.30
CA TRP A 86 1.84 -7.95 -2.73
C TRP A 86 3.08 -7.07 -2.99
N LEU A 87 4.29 -7.52 -2.56
CA LEU A 87 5.52 -6.72 -2.63
C LEU A 87 6.06 -6.53 -4.04
N GLU A 88 5.76 -7.45 -4.93
CA GLU A 88 6.34 -7.50 -6.25
C GLU A 88 6.19 -6.17 -7.00
N GLY A 89 7.33 -5.51 -7.29
CA GLY A 89 7.40 -4.23 -7.99
C GLY A 89 6.89 -2.99 -7.22
N LYS A 90 6.53 -3.11 -5.93
CA LYS A 90 5.91 -2.00 -5.18
C LYS A 90 6.82 -1.28 -4.21
N LEU A 91 7.90 -1.88 -3.79
CA LEU A 91 8.88 -1.24 -2.91
C LEU A 91 10.22 -1.09 -3.62
N PRO A 92 10.92 0.04 -3.39
CA PRO A 92 12.32 0.16 -3.77
C PRO A 92 13.10 -0.93 -3.03
N MET A 93 13.98 -1.60 -3.74
CA MET A 93 14.78 -2.71 -3.22
C MET A 93 16.28 -2.35 -3.32
N PRO A 94 16.77 -1.33 -2.59
CA PRO A 94 18.17 -0.97 -2.66
C PRO A 94 19.05 -2.13 -2.19
N THR A 95 20.16 -2.34 -2.84
CA THR A 95 21.17 -3.27 -2.34
C THR A 95 21.88 -2.70 -1.11
N LEU A 96 22.58 -3.55 -0.37
CA LEU A 96 23.36 -3.10 0.78
C LEU A 96 24.44 -2.06 0.37
N GLU A 97 25.08 -2.28 -0.77
CA GLU A 97 26.04 -1.35 -1.35
C GLU A 97 25.41 0.00 -1.69
N GLU A 98 24.20 -0.02 -2.27
CA GLU A 98 23.46 1.21 -2.57
C GLU A 98 23.09 1.97 -1.31
N ILE A 99 22.63 1.29 -0.25
CA ILE A 99 22.34 1.92 1.03
C ILE A 99 23.58 2.60 1.59
N ILE A 100 24.73 1.90 1.60
CA ILE A 100 25.99 2.44 2.08
C ILE A 100 26.43 3.63 1.22
N TYR A 101 26.45 3.45 -0.10
CA TYR A 101 26.85 4.49 -1.05
C TYR A 101 26.02 5.76 -0.93
N ASN A 102 24.68 5.62 -0.85
CA ASN A 102 23.74 6.74 -0.74
C ASN A 102 23.95 7.53 0.56
N ASN A 103 24.22 6.84 1.67
CA ASN A 103 24.51 7.49 2.94
C ASN A 103 25.85 8.24 2.94
N PHE A 104 26.91 7.67 2.36
CA PHE A 104 28.21 8.33 2.28
C PHE A 104 28.21 9.55 1.37
N ASN A 105 27.47 9.48 0.26
CA ASN A 105 27.44 10.54 -0.74
C ASN A 105 26.28 11.52 -0.54
N HIS A 106 25.45 11.33 0.49
CA HIS A 106 24.25 12.13 0.75
C HIS A 106 23.38 12.29 -0.52
N VAL A 107 23.15 11.16 -1.22
CA VAL A 107 22.42 11.18 -2.50
C VAL A 107 21.00 11.67 -2.27
N GLU A 108 20.66 12.80 -2.88
CA GLU A 108 19.29 13.33 -2.86
C GLU A 108 18.35 12.48 -3.74
N GLU A 109 17.11 12.38 -3.30
CA GLU A 109 16.04 11.57 -3.87
C GLU A 109 15.63 11.99 -5.31
N LYS A 110 16.47 11.72 -6.30
CA LYS A 110 16.13 11.95 -7.72
C LYS A 110 15.76 10.68 -8.50
N GLN A 111 15.92 9.51 -7.90
CA GLN A 111 15.84 8.21 -8.60
C GLN A 111 14.73 7.27 -8.06
N PHE A 112 13.83 7.74 -7.20
CA PHE A 112 12.83 6.86 -6.60
C PHE A 112 11.61 6.63 -7.51
N VAL A 113 11.00 5.45 -7.31
CA VAL A 113 9.89 4.88 -8.11
C VAL A 113 8.74 5.86 -8.41
N HIS A 114 8.62 6.95 -7.64
CA HIS A 114 7.60 7.98 -7.80
C HIS A 114 8.20 9.40 -7.77
N SER A 115 9.41 9.58 -8.31
CA SER A 115 10.06 10.90 -8.36
C SER A 115 9.27 11.94 -9.15
N THR A 116 8.57 11.50 -10.18
CA THR A 116 7.71 12.35 -11.02
C THR A 116 6.45 11.60 -11.44
N PHE A 117 5.35 12.32 -11.56
CA PHE A 117 4.11 11.82 -12.13
C PHE A 117 3.38 12.94 -12.87
N TYR A 118 2.55 12.56 -13.83
CA TYR A 118 1.66 13.50 -14.49
C TYR A 118 0.34 13.58 -13.72
N TYR A 119 -0.13 14.79 -13.54
CA TYR A 119 -1.38 15.08 -12.85
C TYR A 119 -2.13 16.19 -13.55
N GLU A 120 -3.46 16.08 -13.62
CA GLU A 120 -4.29 17.12 -14.24
C GLU A 120 -4.23 18.41 -13.41
N LYS A 121 -4.12 19.56 -14.09
CA LYS A 121 -4.03 20.86 -13.43
C LYS A 121 -5.36 21.35 -12.86
N LYS A 122 -6.48 20.88 -13.42
CA LYS A 122 -7.83 21.27 -13.05
C LYS A 122 -8.61 20.01 -12.65
N ASP A 123 -9.57 20.16 -11.77
CA ASP A 123 -10.52 19.13 -11.33
C ASP A 123 -9.88 17.91 -10.64
N GLY A 124 -8.56 17.92 -10.40
CA GLY A 124 -7.87 16.86 -9.68
C GLY A 124 -8.10 15.47 -10.28
N SER A 125 -8.18 14.45 -9.44
CA SER A 125 -8.42 13.05 -9.86
C SER A 125 -9.79 12.84 -10.53
N GLN A 126 -10.76 13.71 -10.26
CA GLN A 126 -12.09 13.65 -10.87
C GLN A 126 -12.04 13.83 -12.39
N PHE A 127 -11.06 14.57 -12.90
CA PHE A 127 -10.85 14.71 -14.34
C PHE A 127 -10.76 13.36 -15.05
N LEU A 128 -9.96 12.43 -14.53
CA LEU A 128 -9.80 11.10 -15.14
C LEU A 128 -11.12 10.33 -15.14
N ALA A 129 -11.85 10.35 -14.03
CA ALA A 129 -13.15 9.68 -13.91
C ALA A 129 -14.16 10.27 -14.93
N ASN A 130 -14.20 11.59 -15.06
CA ASN A 130 -15.08 12.29 -16.00
C ASN A 130 -14.73 11.93 -17.45
N ARG A 131 -13.44 11.88 -17.81
CA ARG A 131 -12.99 11.49 -19.15
C ARG A 131 -13.36 10.05 -19.50
N LEU A 132 -13.20 9.14 -18.55
CA LEU A 132 -13.58 7.73 -18.72
C LEU A 132 -15.10 7.55 -18.83
N ALA A 133 -15.87 8.45 -18.24
CA ALA A 133 -17.33 8.42 -18.27
C ALA A 133 -17.95 8.99 -19.54
N GLU A 134 -17.17 9.71 -20.36
CA GLU A 134 -17.67 10.34 -21.60
C GLU A 134 -18.28 9.30 -22.56
N GLY A 135 -19.50 9.57 -22.99
CA GLY A 135 -20.24 8.72 -23.93
C GLY A 135 -20.83 7.43 -23.31
N LEU A 136 -20.68 7.22 -22.01
CA LEU A 136 -21.29 6.11 -21.30
C LEU A 136 -22.68 6.48 -20.76
N ASN A 137 -23.59 5.51 -20.76
CA ASN A 137 -24.88 5.64 -20.09
C ASN A 137 -24.70 5.35 -18.62
N ILE A 138 -24.61 6.36 -17.77
CA ILE A 138 -24.37 6.24 -16.33
C ILE A 138 -25.60 6.64 -15.56
N HIS A 139 -26.09 5.74 -14.71
CA HIS A 139 -27.19 5.99 -13.80
C HIS A 139 -26.64 6.27 -12.40
N TYR A 140 -26.62 7.54 -12.01
CA TYR A 140 -26.19 7.97 -10.69
C TYR A 140 -27.26 7.74 -9.63
N ASN A 141 -26.84 7.61 -8.36
CA ASN A 141 -27.73 7.39 -7.21
C ASN A 141 -28.60 6.11 -7.31
N MET A 142 -28.17 5.16 -8.12
CA MET A 142 -28.79 3.85 -8.26
C MET A 142 -27.90 2.78 -7.64
N LYS A 143 -28.23 2.37 -6.43
CA LYS A 143 -27.59 1.22 -5.78
C LYS A 143 -28.08 -0.05 -6.43
N ALA A 144 -27.19 -1.01 -6.70
CA ALA A 144 -27.59 -2.35 -7.08
C ALA A 144 -28.03 -3.12 -5.82
N ASP A 145 -29.32 -3.36 -5.69
CA ASP A 145 -29.91 -4.11 -4.57
C ASP A 145 -30.18 -5.58 -4.93
N LYS A 146 -30.20 -5.90 -6.22
CA LYS A 146 -30.43 -7.25 -6.72
C LYS A 146 -29.69 -7.49 -8.03
N ILE A 147 -28.90 -8.55 -8.08
CA ILE A 147 -28.22 -9.05 -9.28
C ILE A 147 -28.65 -10.50 -9.48
N GLU A 148 -29.28 -10.80 -10.59
CA GLU A 148 -29.85 -12.13 -10.86
C GLU A 148 -29.20 -12.74 -12.12
N LYS A 149 -28.75 -13.98 -12.02
CA LYS A 149 -28.40 -14.78 -13.19
C LYS A 149 -29.67 -15.36 -13.78
N THR A 150 -29.87 -15.15 -15.08
CA THR A 150 -30.99 -15.71 -15.84
C THR A 150 -30.48 -16.67 -16.91
N THR A 151 -31.38 -17.36 -17.60
CA THR A 151 -31.04 -18.24 -18.72
C THR A 151 -30.48 -17.49 -19.93
N MET A 152 -30.85 -16.20 -20.09
CA MET A 152 -30.47 -15.36 -21.24
C MET A 152 -29.34 -14.36 -20.95
N GLY A 153 -28.98 -14.19 -19.71
CA GLY A 153 -27.99 -13.17 -19.30
C GLY A 153 -28.09 -12.87 -17.82
N TRP A 154 -28.25 -11.59 -17.52
CA TRP A 154 -28.34 -11.07 -16.15
C TRP A 154 -29.44 -10.03 -16.03
N LYS A 155 -29.88 -9.81 -14.79
CA LYS A 155 -30.72 -8.67 -14.42
C LYS A 155 -30.11 -7.93 -13.23
N VAL A 156 -30.05 -6.63 -13.32
CA VAL A 156 -29.67 -5.73 -12.21
C VAL A 156 -30.85 -4.84 -11.89
N ASN A 157 -31.40 -4.96 -10.68
CA ASN A 157 -32.64 -4.27 -10.26
C ASN A 157 -33.80 -4.43 -11.27
N GLY A 158 -33.86 -5.56 -11.98
CA GLY A 158 -34.87 -5.86 -12.98
C GLY A 158 -34.52 -5.49 -14.43
N GLU A 159 -33.48 -4.69 -14.65
CA GLU A 159 -32.97 -4.35 -16.00
C GLU A 159 -32.09 -5.45 -16.55
N GLU A 160 -32.32 -5.84 -17.79
CA GLU A 160 -31.60 -6.93 -18.47
C GLU A 160 -30.26 -6.46 -19.02
N CYS A 161 -29.24 -7.29 -18.89
CA CYS A 161 -27.92 -7.07 -19.48
C CYS A 161 -27.21 -8.39 -19.78
N ASP A 162 -26.29 -8.36 -20.74
CA ASP A 162 -25.52 -9.55 -21.16
C ASP A 162 -24.46 -9.94 -20.13
N ARG A 163 -23.84 -8.98 -19.50
CA ARG A 163 -22.73 -9.16 -18.55
C ARG A 163 -22.81 -8.17 -17.41
N VAL A 164 -22.33 -8.59 -16.25
CA VAL A 164 -22.15 -7.74 -15.06
C VAL A 164 -20.69 -7.75 -14.63
N ILE A 165 -20.12 -6.57 -14.41
CA ILE A 165 -18.83 -6.39 -13.74
C ILE A 165 -19.12 -5.69 -12.41
N PHE A 166 -18.98 -6.43 -11.33
CA PHE A 166 -19.23 -5.90 -9.99
C PHE A 166 -17.95 -5.26 -9.44
N CYS A 167 -17.97 -3.94 -9.27
CA CYS A 167 -16.86 -3.15 -8.72
C CYS A 167 -17.15 -2.63 -7.30
N GLY A 168 -18.21 -3.11 -6.67
CA GLY A 168 -18.58 -2.77 -5.28
C GLY A 168 -17.80 -3.59 -4.25
N ASN A 169 -18.18 -3.43 -2.99
CA ASN A 169 -17.61 -4.24 -1.91
C ASN A 169 -18.01 -5.71 -2.06
N ILE A 170 -17.05 -6.58 -2.33
CA ILE A 170 -17.29 -8.01 -2.55
C ILE A 170 -18.00 -8.68 -1.35
N LYS A 171 -17.82 -8.18 -0.14
CA LYS A 171 -18.52 -8.68 1.06
C LYS A 171 -20.03 -8.43 1.04
N GLU A 172 -20.50 -7.47 0.26
CA GLU A 172 -21.94 -7.19 0.08
C GLU A 172 -22.56 -8.05 -1.02
N LEU A 173 -21.74 -8.58 -1.95
CA LEU A 173 -22.21 -9.33 -3.10
C LEU A 173 -23.11 -10.53 -2.73
N PRO A 174 -22.77 -11.35 -1.72
CA PRO A 174 -23.60 -12.51 -1.37
C PRO A 174 -25.03 -12.16 -0.95
N ALA A 175 -25.27 -10.96 -0.47
CA ALA A 175 -26.60 -10.51 -0.04
C ALA A 175 -27.51 -10.08 -1.21
N ILE A 176 -26.92 -9.74 -2.36
CA ILE A 176 -27.64 -9.20 -3.51
C ILE A 176 -27.55 -10.08 -4.77
N LEU A 177 -26.78 -11.17 -4.74
CA LEU A 177 -26.57 -12.08 -5.87
C LEU A 177 -27.53 -13.26 -5.82
N TYR A 178 -28.27 -13.51 -6.90
CA TYR A 178 -29.26 -14.57 -7.05
C TYR A 178 -29.00 -15.40 -8.31
N GLY A 179 -29.39 -16.68 -8.25
CA GLY A 179 -29.28 -17.58 -9.39
C GLY A 179 -27.88 -18.16 -9.63
N ILE A 180 -26.95 -17.92 -8.70
CA ILE A 180 -25.64 -18.56 -8.64
C ILE A 180 -25.41 -19.03 -7.21
N ASP A 181 -24.87 -20.24 -7.07
CA ASP A 181 -24.40 -20.73 -5.79
C ASP A 181 -23.05 -20.08 -5.45
N ILE A 182 -23.05 -19.22 -4.42
CA ILE A 182 -21.87 -18.51 -3.92
C ILE A 182 -21.27 -19.19 -2.67
N GLU A 183 -21.93 -20.18 -2.11
CA GLU A 183 -21.51 -20.85 -0.87
C GLU A 183 -20.08 -21.43 -0.96
N PRO A 184 -19.61 -21.98 -2.09
CA PRO A 184 -18.23 -22.42 -2.22
C PRO A 184 -17.18 -21.33 -1.97
N TYR A 185 -17.54 -20.05 -2.13
CA TYR A 185 -16.66 -18.88 -1.98
C TYR A 185 -16.96 -18.08 -0.70
N ARG A 186 -18.00 -18.46 0.05
CA ARG A 186 -18.47 -17.71 1.24
C ARG A 186 -17.37 -17.53 2.25
N ALA A 187 -16.67 -18.59 2.63
CA ALA A 187 -15.61 -18.54 3.61
C ALA A 187 -14.46 -17.60 3.20
N ASP A 188 -14.08 -17.62 1.93
CA ASP A 188 -13.02 -16.75 1.41
C ASP A 188 -13.46 -15.27 1.39
N ILE A 189 -14.71 -15.01 0.99
CA ILE A 189 -15.29 -13.66 1.01
C ILE A 189 -15.35 -13.10 2.43
N ASP A 190 -15.80 -13.90 3.39
CA ASP A 190 -15.93 -13.50 4.79
C ASP A 190 -14.55 -13.30 5.45
N ALA A 191 -13.53 -14.07 5.03
CA ALA A 191 -12.16 -13.93 5.49
C ALA A 191 -11.43 -12.68 4.98
N LEU A 192 -11.94 -12.02 3.92
CA LEU A 192 -11.34 -10.79 3.44
C LEU A 192 -11.38 -9.71 4.53
N GLU A 193 -10.24 -9.13 4.83
CA GLU A 193 -10.11 -8.03 5.79
C GLU A 193 -10.01 -6.69 5.05
N ALA A 194 -10.74 -5.70 5.52
CA ALA A 194 -10.66 -4.34 5.02
C ALA A 194 -10.82 -3.35 6.18
N HIS A 195 -10.11 -2.24 6.11
CA HIS A 195 -10.25 -1.13 7.04
C HIS A 195 -10.28 0.20 6.29
N GLY A 196 -10.92 1.20 6.88
CA GLY A 196 -10.96 2.56 6.35
C GLY A 196 -9.75 3.38 6.79
N THR A 197 -9.46 4.43 6.03
CA THR A 197 -8.47 5.44 6.36
C THR A 197 -9.18 6.79 6.53
N THR A 198 -8.89 7.49 7.63
CA THR A 198 -9.33 8.87 7.81
C THR A 198 -8.15 9.79 7.54
N THR A 199 -8.30 10.69 6.59
CA THR A 199 -7.31 11.73 6.28
C THR A 199 -7.83 13.06 6.83
N VAL A 200 -7.02 13.71 7.67
CA VAL A 200 -7.30 15.04 8.18
C VAL A 200 -6.36 16.03 7.50
N LEU A 201 -6.93 17.00 6.79
CA LEU A 201 -6.18 18.10 6.21
C LEU A 201 -6.25 19.29 7.19
N CYS A 202 -5.09 19.74 7.66
CA CYS A 202 -4.99 20.89 8.56
C CYS A 202 -4.31 22.05 7.83
N GLU A 203 -4.94 23.21 7.83
CA GLU A 203 -4.34 24.48 7.45
C GLU A 203 -3.90 25.22 8.73
N ILE A 204 -2.66 25.68 8.76
CA ILE A 204 -2.10 26.40 9.90
C ILE A 204 -1.72 27.78 9.40
N GLU A 205 -2.33 28.81 9.99
CA GLU A 205 -1.90 30.19 9.78
C GLU A 205 -0.49 30.40 10.39
N LYS A 206 0.38 31.08 9.65
CA LYS A 206 1.75 31.38 10.08
C LYS A 206 1.80 32.64 10.92
#